data_d6bb023130882940de74d8732c75265a
#
_entry.id   d6bb023130882940de74d8732c75265a
#
_cell.length_a   1.000
_cell.length_b   1.000
_cell.length_c   1.000
_cell.angle_alpha   90.00
_cell.angle_beta   90.00
_cell.angle_gamma   90.00
#
_symmetry.space_group_name_H-M   'P 1'
#
loop_
_entity.id
_entity.type
_entity.pdbx_description
1 polymer ?
#
loop_
_entity_poly.entity_id
_entity_poly.type
_entity_poly.pdbx_seq_one_letter_code
_entity_poly.pdbx_strand_id
1 'polypeptide(L)'
;MNTTLTSLRLARGLLMAGVMALLLSCGGGGGGSGGGTPGFGAPGTAASGSGTGGGGGDGGSGDAGSGTGTGTGSTGGGDTTAGNTNGDGSGVGSGGTGVSADAAGIGAADGMGSVILNGLRYNTDNATFSLEDTTELQIGMSARIAGKVDADFNNGIAATVVSAAELRGAVSAIDLKDGSFTVMGARVTTDNATVWGDAKGAADLVDGAVVQLWGLPAAPGTLRATRVQVTPATTAPLVTGTVQNLDRGAQQFTLGLLTVDFAGAAFGPGIDAASLANGTLVRVRGTTAPAAGRFTATQVQGWYAIPSADGIALQLAGVVTDFAALGDFRVLGNKIDARNAQIPPGTVGAVGNGVKVEVDGFLSGQVLVAKKLRIRYVPGTGGPVSFTVIGPIANYVSAADFIVRGQRVNASGSGTIFENGTAADLGNARHVTVVGDRVVDGVLIAQRVSFTLP
;
A
#
# COMPACT_ATOMS: atom_id res chain seq x y z
N MET A 1 -33.17 34.74 -49.38
CA MET A 1 -32.65 36.05 -48.97
C MET A 1 -31.57 35.71 -47.93
N ASN A 2 -30.33 35.49 -48.34
CA ASN A 2 -29.20 36.43 -48.39
C ASN A 2 -29.07 37.17 -47.06
N THR A 3 -27.96 37.08 -46.34
CA THR A 3 -26.56 37.47 -46.61
C THR A 3 -25.72 36.97 -45.45
N THR A 4 -24.69 36.19 -45.59
CA THR A 4 -23.23 36.41 -45.87
C THR A 4 -22.53 37.53 -45.12
N LEU A 5 -21.28 37.20 -44.75
CA LEU A 5 -20.10 38.03 -44.48
C LEU A 5 -19.77 38.25 -42.99
N THR A 6 -18.57 38.18 -42.44
CA THR A 6 -17.23 38.09 -43.06
C THR A 6 -16.22 37.81 -41.94
N SER A 7 -15.20 37.06 -42.27
CA SER A 7 -13.93 36.86 -41.57
C SER A 7 -13.17 38.15 -41.27
N LEU A 8 -12.51 38.24 -40.13
CA LEU A 8 -11.32 39.12 -40.02
C LEU A 8 -10.21 38.40 -39.24
N ARG A 9 -9.22 37.94 -39.99
CA ARG A 9 -7.87 37.65 -39.51
C ARG A 9 -7.12 38.96 -39.35
N LEU A 10 -6.40 39.14 -38.26
CA LEU A 10 -5.28 40.09 -38.23
C LEU A 10 -4.16 39.51 -37.35
N ALA A 11 -3.12 39.11 -38.03
CA ALA A 11 -1.78 38.84 -37.53
C ALA A 11 -1.03 40.16 -37.37
N ARG A 12 -0.19 40.26 -36.34
CA ARG A 12 1.02 41.13 -36.22
C ARG A 12 1.59 40.85 -34.84
N GLY A 13 2.85 40.62 -34.60
CA GLY A 13 4.07 40.79 -35.35
C GLY A 13 5.19 40.87 -34.32
N LEU A 14 6.28 40.24 -34.62
CA LEU A 14 7.57 40.20 -33.93
C LEU A 14 7.97 41.49 -33.18
N LEU A 15 8.63 41.33 -32.02
CA LEU A 15 9.77 42.13 -31.66
C LEU A 15 10.78 41.32 -30.86
N MET A 16 11.89 41.03 -31.48
CA MET A 16 13.17 40.62 -30.92
C MET A 16 13.86 41.77 -30.21
N ALA A 17 14.48 41.54 -29.08
CA ALA A 17 15.71 42.17 -28.61
C ALA A 17 16.23 41.37 -27.44
N GLY A 18 17.20 40.77 -27.52
CA GLY A 18 18.54 40.37 -27.44
C GLY A 18 19.35 41.29 -26.49
N VAL A 19 19.79 40.71 -25.33
CA VAL A 19 21.00 41.19 -24.67
C VAL A 19 21.78 39.97 -24.18
N MET A 20 22.87 39.75 -24.88
CA MET A 20 23.99 38.89 -24.55
C MET A 20 24.89 39.68 -23.61
N ALA A 21 25.26 39.20 -22.46
CA ALA A 21 26.38 39.68 -21.68
C ALA A 21 27.25 38.52 -21.23
N LEU A 22 28.30 38.30 -21.98
CA LEU A 22 29.49 37.56 -21.59
C LEU A 22 30.24 38.35 -20.52
N LEU A 23 30.65 37.72 -19.46
CA LEU A 23 31.81 38.10 -18.67
C LEU A 23 32.68 36.88 -18.39
N LEU A 24 33.71 36.76 -19.23
CA LEU A 24 34.92 36.04 -18.87
C LEU A 24 35.67 36.87 -17.81
N SER A 25 36.12 36.20 -16.75
CA SER A 25 37.23 36.67 -15.95
C SER A 25 38.18 35.52 -15.69
N CYS A 26 39.31 35.60 -16.28
CA CYS A 26 40.53 34.83 -16.09
C CYS A 26 41.30 35.36 -14.89
N GLY A 27 42.09 34.51 -14.27
CA GLY A 27 43.23 34.81 -13.39
C GLY A 27 43.26 33.84 -12.23
N GLY A 28 44.19 33.01 -12.03
CA GLY A 28 45.61 32.95 -12.39
C GLY A 28 46.38 32.71 -11.13
N GLY A 29 47.13 31.59 -11.08
CA GLY A 29 48.39 31.60 -10.35
C GLY A 29 48.56 30.66 -9.17
N GLY A 30 49.36 29.61 -9.37
CA GLY A 30 50.50 29.18 -8.61
C GLY A 30 50.26 28.23 -7.46
N GLY A 31 50.72 27.01 -7.46
CA GLY A 31 52.05 26.48 -7.58
C GLY A 31 52.39 25.68 -6.34
N GLY A 32 52.87 24.42 -6.47
CA GLY A 32 53.56 23.68 -5.40
C GLY A 32 53.14 22.20 -5.31
N SER A 33 53.64 21.40 -6.10
CA SER A 33 54.53 20.21 -6.03
C SER A 33 54.63 19.39 -4.75
N GLY A 34 54.54 18.08 -4.94
CA GLY A 34 55.03 16.98 -4.10
C GLY A 34 53.97 15.95 -3.87
N GLY A 35 53.95 14.84 -4.50
CA GLY A 35 54.94 13.81 -4.77
C GLY A 35 54.90 12.76 -3.71
N GLY A 36 54.33 11.53 -4.05
CA GLY A 36 54.57 10.38 -3.22
C GLY A 36 53.47 9.33 -3.18
N THR A 37 53.31 8.53 -4.19
CA THR A 37 53.05 7.09 -4.03
C THR A 37 54.42 6.42 -3.87
N PRO A 38 54.61 5.24 -3.26
CA PRO A 38 53.84 4.01 -3.45
C PRO A 38 53.80 3.09 -2.20
N GLY A 39 53.26 1.90 -2.32
CA GLY A 39 53.79 0.78 -1.63
C GLY A 39 52.79 -0.29 -1.17
N PHE A 40 52.71 -1.31 -1.98
CA PHE A 40 52.21 -2.64 -1.67
C PHE A 40 52.96 -3.29 -0.50
N GLY A 41 52.26 -4.09 0.34
CA GLY A 41 52.90 -4.98 1.31
C GLY A 41 51.90 -5.82 2.05
N ALA A 42 51.69 -7.04 1.60
CA ALA A 42 51.32 -8.20 2.41
C ALA A 42 52.56 -9.12 2.42
N PRO A 43 52.57 -10.23 3.18
CA PRO A 43 51.91 -10.69 4.39
C PRO A 43 52.90 -11.13 5.50
N GLY A 44 52.45 -11.38 6.69
CA GLY A 44 53.27 -11.95 7.76
C GLY A 44 52.50 -12.94 8.62
N THR A 45 52.96 -14.14 8.55
CA THR A 45 52.50 -15.37 9.20
C THR A 45 52.93 -15.46 10.69
N ALA A 46 52.04 -16.16 11.46
CA ALA A 46 52.29 -17.10 12.55
C ALA A 46 53.00 -16.63 13.86
N ALA A 47 52.34 -16.99 14.96
CA ALA A 47 52.91 -17.87 16.00
C ALA A 47 51.92 -18.13 17.14
N SER A 48 51.57 -19.33 17.28
CA SER A 48 51.36 -20.29 18.34
C SER A 48 51.80 -19.82 19.76
N GLY A 49 50.88 -20.06 20.72
CA GLY A 49 51.16 -20.04 22.16
C GLY A 49 50.19 -20.95 22.89
N SER A 50 50.64 -22.15 23.19
CA SER A 50 50.05 -23.18 24.03
C SER A 50 50.05 -22.83 25.50
N GLY A 51 49.01 -23.20 26.23
CA GLY A 51 48.92 -23.13 27.67
C GLY A 51 47.92 -24.13 28.21
N THR A 52 48.46 -25.22 28.70
CA THR A 52 47.88 -26.39 29.34
C THR A 52 47.36 -26.16 30.76
N GLY A 53 46.39 -26.97 31.16
CA GLY A 53 46.03 -27.34 32.56
C GLY A 53 44.52 -27.31 32.75
N GLY A 54 43.80 -28.34 33.10
CA GLY A 54 44.08 -29.58 33.77
C GLY A 54 43.05 -29.80 34.87
N GLY A 55 42.40 -30.97 34.90
CA GLY A 55 41.65 -31.56 36.02
C GLY A 55 40.14 -31.33 35.93
N GLY A 56 39.27 -32.30 35.90
CA GLY A 56 39.26 -33.63 36.49
C GLY A 56 38.00 -33.78 37.36
N GLY A 57 37.26 -34.88 37.19
CA GLY A 57 36.38 -35.43 38.24
C GLY A 57 34.90 -35.63 37.82
N ASP A 58 34.59 -36.78 37.34
CA ASP A 58 33.70 -37.87 37.84
C ASP A 58 32.34 -37.44 38.40
N GLY A 59 31.21 -37.91 37.90
CA GLY A 59 30.69 -39.29 38.09
C GLY A 59 29.34 -39.21 38.73
N GLY A 60 28.33 -39.94 38.22
CA GLY A 60 27.09 -40.17 38.96
C GLY A 60 25.89 -40.56 38.08
N SER A 61 25.77 -41.88 37.92
CA SER A 61 24.62 -42.59 37.41
C SER A 61 23.49 -42.62 38.43
N GLY A 62 22.27 -42.84 37.96
CA GLY A 62 21.10 -43.33 38.70
C GLY A 62 19.88 -42.53 38.36
N ASP A 63 18.72 -43.02 38.20
CA ASP A 63 18.14 -44.35 38.03
C ASP A 63 16.65 -44.12 37.68
N ALA A 64 16.02 -45.08 37.11
CA ALA A 64 14.64 -45.15 36.67
C ALA A 64 13.62 -44.98 37.80
N GLY A 65 12.50 -44.31 37.49
CA GLY A 65 11.32 -44.24 38.33
C GLY A 65 10.03 -44.33 37.50
N SER A 66 9.56 -45.58 37.30
CA SER A 66 8.23 -45.90 36.77
C SER A 66 7.17 -45.57 37.82
N GLY A 67 6.15 -44.84 37.42
CA GLY A 67 4.97 -44.55 38.23
C GLY A 67 3.69 -44.67 37.39
N THR A 68 3.11 -45.87 37.38
CA THR A 68 1.74 -46.16 36.94
C THR A 68 0.74 -45.62 37.94
N GLY A 69 -0.20 -44.79 37.47
CA GLY A 69 -1.36 -44.35 38.23
C GLY A 69 -2.64 -44.49 37.40
N THR A 70 -3.33 -45.58 37.58
CA THR A 70 -4.69 -45.85 37.12
C THR A 70 -5.69 -45.05 37.95
N GLY A 71 -6.60 -44.34 37.31
CA GLY A 71 -7.79 -43.74 37.93
C GLY A 71 -8.97 -43.75 36.98
N THR A 72 -9.87 -44.66 37.30
CA THR A 72 -11.14 -44.98 36.62
C THR A 72 -12.22 -43.92 36.87
N GLY A 73 -13.04 -43.69 35.82
CA GLY A 73 -14.49 -43.64 35.94
C GLY A 73 -15.16 -42.28 35.90
N SER A 74 -15.96 -41.97 34.91
CA SER A 74 -17.40 -42.11 34.97
C SER A 74 -18.09 -41.60 33.70
N THR A 75 -19.02 -42.39 33.29
CA THR A 75 -20.01 -42.35 32.23
C THR A 75 -20.97 -41.15 32.23
N GLY A 76 -21.40 -40.76 31.01
CA GLY A 76 -22.62 -40.00 30.69
C GLY A 76 -22.51 -39.48 29.26
N GLY A 77 -23.01 -40.01 28.29
CA GLY A 77 -24.27 -40.46 27.74
C GLY A 77 -25.00 -39.30 27.07
N GLY A 78 -25.11 -39.30 25.73
CA GLY A 78 -25.94 -38.32 25.03
C GLY A 78 -25.66 -38.28 23.53
N ASP A 79 -26.44 -38.94 22.84
CA ASP A 79 -26.62 -39.45 21.49
C ASP A 79 -26.97 -38.34 20.43
N THR A 80 -26.66 -38.70 19.16
CA THR A 80 -27.27 -38.31 17.88
C THR A 80 -27.02 -36.86 17.37
N THR A 81 -26.53 -36.65 16.16
CA THR A 81 -27.05 -37.05 14.85
C THR A 81 -26.01 -36.78 13.73
N ALA A 82 -25.90 -37.73 12.84
CA ALA A 82 -25.15 -37.58 11.59
C ALA A 82 -25.83 -36.58 10.66
N GLY A 83 -25.06 -35.61 10.16
CA GLY A 83 -25.40 -34.77 9.05
C GLY A 83 -24.27 -34.83 8.03
N ASN A 84 -24.45 -35.66 7.03
CA ASN A 84 -23.59 -35.78 5.86
C ASN A 84 -23.73 -34.53 5.01
N THR A 85 -22.67 -33.76 4.84
CA THR A 85 -22.55 -32.81 3.71
C THR A 85 -21.16 -32.93 3.12
N ASN A 86 -21.14 -33.40 1.90
CA ASN A 86 -20.01 -33.43 1.01
C ASN A 86 -19.35 -32.04 0.90
N GLY A 87 -18.22 -31.87 1.54
CA GLY A 87 -17.29 -30.78 1.29
C GLY A 87 -16.06 -31.38 0.65
N ASP A 88 -15.78 -31.02 -0.59
CA ASP A 88 -14.59 -31.38 -1.32
C ASP A 88 -13.35 -30.86 -0.56
N GLY A 89 -12.72 -31.77 0.10
CA GLY A 89 -11.49 -31.54 0.83
C GLY A 89 -10.32 -31.31 -0.11
N SER A 90 -9.93 -30.05 -0.29
CA SER A 90 -8.56 -29.70 -0.62
C SER A 90 -7.99 -28.70 0.40
N GLY A 91 -8.19 -29.02 1.67
CA GLY A 91 -7.49 -28.41 2.78
C GLY A 91 -6.20 -29.14 3.04
N VAL A 92 -5.07 -28.72 2.50
CA VAL A 92 -3.77 -29.04 3.07
C VAL A 92 -3.77 -28.38 4.45
N GLY A 93 -4.14 -29.14 5.46
CA GLY A 93 -4.03 -28.73 6.85
C GLY A 93 -2.57 -28.52 7.20
N SER A 94 -2.08 -27.33 7.04
CA SER A 94 -0.88 -26.85 7.70
C SER A 94 -1.22 -26.74 9.18
N GLY A 95 -0.98 -27.81 9.92
CA GLY A 95 -1.05 -27.85 11.38
C GLY A 95 0.02 -26.97 11.99
N GLY A 96 -0.15 -25.66 11.92
CA GLY A 96 0.62 -24.71 12.70
C GLY A 96 -0.14 -24.38 13.97
N THR A 97 0.37 -24.78 15.13
CA THR A 97 -0.03 -24.26 16.45
C THR A 97 0.38 -22.80 16.58
N GLY A 98 0.09 -21.96 15.57
CA GLY A 98 0.37 -20.56 15.58
C GLY A 98 -0.62 -19.81 16.44
N VAL A 99 -0.15 -19.20 17.52
CA VAL A 99 -0.92 -18.22 18.29
C VAL A 99 -1.37 -17.12 17.33
N SER A 100 -2.68 -17.05 17.06
CA SER A 100 -3.24 -15.96 16.25
C SER A 100 -3.43 -14.72 17.12
N ALA A 101 -2.92 -13.59 16.67
CA ALA A 101 -3.13 -12.29 17.31
C ALA A 101 -4.27 -11.54 16.62
N ASP A 102 -5.03 -10.74 17.39
CA ASP A 102 -5.92 -9.75 16.82
C ASP A 102 -5.13 -8.77 15.96
N ALA A 103 -5.63 -8.44 14.80
CA ALA A 103 -4.88 -7.73 13.79
C ALA A 103 -5.69 -6.65 13.08
N ALA A 104 -4.97 -5.61 12.64
CA ALA A 104 -5.44 -4.67 11.67
C ALA A 104 -4.42 -4.51 10.53
N GLY A 105 -4.90 -4.61 9.29
CA GLY A 105 -4.12 -4.31 8.08
C GLY A 105 -4.65 -3.06 7.41
N ILE A 106 -3.77 -2.13 7.01
CA ILE A 106 -4.12 -0.94 6.24
C ILE A 106 -3.14 -0.81 5.08
N GLY A 107 -3.66 -0.69 3.87
CA GLY A 107 -2.85 -0.58 2.66
C GLY A 107 -3.68 -0.61 1.40
N ALA A 108 -3.06 -0.92 0.27
CA ALA A 108 -3.74 -1.16 -0.99
C ALA A 108 -3.99 -2.66 -1.18
N ALA A 109 -5.12 -3.02 -1.78
CA ALA A 109 -5.38 -4.39 -2.20
C ALA A 109 -4.45 -4.75 -3.37
N ASP A 110 -3.50 -5.65 -3.13
CA ASP A 110 -2.54 -6.11 -4.14
C ASP A 110 -3.09 -7.29 -4.94
N GLY A 111 -4.22 -7.86 -4.52
CA GLY A 111 -4.81 -8.98 -5.23
C GLY A 111 -6.12 -9.50 -4.67
N MET A 112 -6.69 -10.44 -5.42
CA MET A 112 -7.99 -11.04 -5.17
C MET A 112 -7.90 -12.56 -5.20
N GLY A 113 -8.80 -13.22 -4.43
CA GLY A 113 -8.83 -14.69 -4.30
C GLY A 113 -8.55 -15.20 -2.91
N SER A 114 -9.30 -14.74 -2.02
CA SER A 114 -9.39 -13.88 -0.87
C SER A 114 -8.74 -12.50 -1.09
N VAL A 115 -8.73 -11.61 -0.13
CA VAL A 115 -8.06 -10.32 -0.29
C VAL A 115 -6.57 -10.44 0.02
N ILE A 116 -5.73 -9.99 -0.89
CA ILE A 116 -4.29 -9.81 -0.62
C ILE A 116 -4.06 -8.33 -0.34
N LEU A 117 -3.57 -8.02 0.86
CA LEU A 117 -3.28 -6.67 1.32
C LEU A 117 -1.83 -6.63 1.82
N ASN A 118 -1.02 -5.73 1.27
CA ASN A 118 0.39 -5.60 1.64
C ASN A 118 1.16 -6.94 1.54
N GLY A 119 0.84 -7.74 0.51
CA GLY A 119 1.45 -9.04 0.28
C GLY A 119 0.97 -10.17 1.22
N LEU A 120 0.07 -9.89 2.18
CA LEU A 120 -0.52 -10.90 3.04
C LEU A 120 -1.91 -11.29 2.53
N ARG A 121 -2.13 -12.59 2.40
CA ARG A 121 -3.43 -13.15 2.00
C ARG A 121 -4.33 -13.30 3.24
N TYR A 122 -5.46 -12.62 3.23
CA TYR A 122 -6.51 -12.75 4.24
C TYR A 122 -7.64 -13.61 3.69
N ASN A 123 -7.95 -14.73 4.35
CA ASN A 123 -9.18 -15.47 4.08
C ASN A 123 -10.38 -14.57 4.41
N THR A 124 -11.28 -14.39 3.45
CA THR A 124 -12.43 -13.50 3.53
C THR A 124 -13.77 -14.23 3.43
N ASP A 125 -13.80 -15.56 3.54
CA ASP A 125 -15.01 -16.37 3.33
C ASP A 125 -16.17 -15.99 4.28
N ASN A 126 -15.82 -15.53 5.50
CA ASN A 126 -16.77 -15.08 6.51
C ASN A 126 -16.65 -13.59 6.84
N ALA A 127 -15.95 -12.81 6.00
CA ALA A 127 -15.74 -11.41 6.26
C ALA A 127 -16.95 -10.56 5.86
N THR A 128 -17.23 -9.54 6.67
CA THR A 128 -18.17 -8.48 6.32
C THR A 128 -17.44 -7.39 5.54
N PHE A 129 -17.98 -7.04 4.36
CA PHE A 129 -17.48 -5.93 3.55
C PHE A 129 -18.30 -4.68 3.81
N SER A 130 -17.63 -3.56 4.07
CA SER A 130 -18.21 -2.21 4.13
C SER A 130 -17.48 -1.35 3.11
N LEU A 131 -18.09 -1.18 1.96
CA LEU A 131 -17.52 -0.47 0.82
C LEU A 131 -18.27 0.84 0.60
N GLU A 132 -17.55 1.95 0.65
CA GLU A 132 -18.05 3.26 0.25
C GLU A 132 -17.46 3.63 -1.10
N ASP A 133 -18.23 4.31 -1.94
CA ASP A 133 -17.79 4.82 -3.24
C ASP A 133 -17.52 3.74 -4.32
N THR A 134 -17.78 2.48 -4.02
CA THR A 134 -17.64 1.33 -4.93
C THR A 134 -18.61 0.21 -4.53
N THR A 135 -18.96 -0.64 -5.47
CA THR A 135 -19.79 -1.83 -5.22
C THR A 135 -18.99 -3.08 -4.93
N GLU A 136 -17.71 -3.09 -5.29
CA GLU A 136 -16.79 -4.21 -5.08
C GLU A 136 -15.39 -3.70 -4.78
N LEU A 137 -14.61 -4.47 -4.02
CA LEU A 137 -13.20 -4.21 -3.80
C LEU A 137 -12.41 -4.65 -5.04
N GLN A 138 -11.55 -3.78 -5.54
CA GLN A 138 -10.71 -4.03 -6.71
C GLN A 138 -9.23 -3.81 -6.39
N ILE A 139 -8.35 -4.39 -7.21
CA ILE A 139 -6.89 -4.19 -7.09
C ILE A 139 -6.58 -2.70 -7.09
N GLY A 140 -5.70 -2.29 -6.19
CA GLY A 140 -5.26 -0.92 -6.00
C GLY A 140 -6.14 -0.07 -5.08
N MET A 141 -7.33 -0.53 -4.68
CA MET A 141 -8.13 0.21 -3.70
C MET A 141 -7.48 0.14 -2.32
N SER A 142 -7.38 1.29 -1.64
CA SER A 142 -7.00 1.34 -0.24
C SER A 142 -8.07 0.67 0.62
N ALA A 143 -7.64 -0.13 1.58
CA ALA A 143 -8.56 -0.86 2.46
C ALA A 143 -7.98 -1.00 3.87
N ARG A 144 -8.89 -1.19 4.83
CA ARG A 144 -8.61 -1.65 6.17
C ARG A 144 -9.22 -3.02 6.39
N ILE A 145 -8.42 -3.97 6.84
CA ILE A 145 -8.86 -5.28 7.27
C ILE A 145 -8.72 -5.37 8.78
N ALA A 146 -9.75 -5.83 9.47
CA ALA A 146 -9.65 -6.25 10.86
C ALA A 146 -9.92 -7.76 10.93
N GLY A 147 -9.16 -8.45 11.78
CA GLY A 147 -9.27 -9.90 11.89
C GLY A 147 -8.14 -10.48 12.73
N LYS A 148 -7.55 -11.56 12.27
CA LYS A 148 -6.44 -12.25 12.94
C LYS A 148 -5.33 -12.57 11.97
N VAL A 149 -4.08 -12.58 12.46
CA VAL A 149 -2.91 -13.03 11.71
C VAL A 149 -2.09 -14.00 12.54
N ASP A 150 -1.30 -14.84 11.88
CA ASP A 150 -0.29 -15.64 12.58
C ASP A 150 0.90 -14.76 13.03
N ALA A 151 1.69 -15.26 13.96
CA ALA A 151 2.81 -14.52 14.55
C ALA A 151 3.88 -14.10 13.54
N ASP A 152 3.92 -14.73 12.38
CA ASP A 152 4.91 -14.48 11.33
C ASP A 152 4.35 -13.70 10.14
N PHE A 153 3.08 -13.25 10.21
CA PHE A 153 2.41 -12.51 9.12
C PHE A 153 2.49 -13.25 7.78
N ASN A 154 2.21 -14.55 7.79
CA ASN A 154 2.15 -15.36 6.57
C ASN A 154 0.70 -15.62 6.15
N ASN A 155 -0.22 -15.73 7.12
CA ASN A 155 -1.64 -15.98 6.88
C ASN A 155 -2.51 -15.06 7.74
N GLY A 156 -3.63 -14.63 7.17
CA GLY A 156 -4.62 -13.83 7.85
C GLY A 156 -6.05 -14.35 7.65
N ILE A 157 -6.91 -14.06 8.61
CA ILE A 157 -8.36 -14.27 8.52
C ILE A 157 -9.01 -12.91 8.74
N ALA A 158 -9.76 -12.44 7.76
CA ALA A 158 -10.50 -11.19 7.87
C ALA A 158 -11.85 -11.43 8.56
N ALA A 159 -12.17 -10.56 9.51
CA ALA A 159 -13.53 -10.41 10.06
C ALA A 159 -14.28 -9.29 9.33
N THR A 160 -13.59 -8.18 9.06
CA THR A 160 -14.16 -7.05 8.33
C THR A 160 -13.17 -6.50 7.32
N VAL A 161 -13.70 -6.06 6.18
CA VAL A 161 -12.97 -5.34 5.13
C VAL A 161 -13.69 -4.03 4.87
N VAL A 162 -13.00 -2.91 5.05
CA VAL A 162 -13.54 -1.56 4.83
C VAL A 162 -12.73 -0.89 3.74
N SER A 163 -13.39 -0.30 2.74
CA SER A 163 -12.74 0.51 1.70
C SER A 163 -13.60 1.71 1.34
N ALA A 164 -12.96 2.85 1.13
CA ALA A 164 -13.57 4.06 0.62
C ALA A 164 -12.54 4.84 -0.21
N ALA A 165 -13.01 5.66 -1.15
CA ALA A 165 -12.14 6.55 -1.90
C ALA A 165 -11.51 7.61 -0.98
N GLU A 166 -10.35 8.13 -1.39
CA GLU A 166 -9.60 9.13 -0.64
C GLU A 166 -9.77 10.55 -1.20
N LEU A 167 -9.82 10.67 -2.52
CA LEU A 167 -10.05 11.96 -3.18
C LEU A 167 -11.05 11.78 -4.32
N ARG A 168 -11.90 12.78 -4.51
CA ARG A 168 -12.76 12.89 -5.67
C ARG A 168 -12.94 14.36 -6.04
N GLY A 169 -12.55 14.71 -7.26
CA GLY A 169 -12.62 16.09 -7.74
C GLY A 169 -11.92 16.27 -9.07
N ALA A 170 -11.94 17.51 -9.56
CA ALA A 170 -11.31 17.87 -10.81
C ALA A 170 -9.78 17.82 -10.71
N VAL A 171 -9.15 17.25 -11.74
CA VAL A 171 -7.70 17.21 -11.92
C VAL A 171 -7.21 18.59 -12.34
N SER A 172 -6.07 18.99 -11.83
CA SER A 172 -5.33 20.21 -12.24
C SER A 172 -3.84 20.03 -12.04
N ALA A 173 -3.05 20.94 -12.62
CA ALA A 173 -1.60 20.98 -12.45
C ALA A 173 -0.92 19.62 -12.72
N ILE A 174 -1.24 19.00 -13.85
CA ILE A 174 -0.65 17.72 -14.27
C ILE A 174 0.84 17.94 -14.57
N ASP A 175 1.71 17.22 -13.88
CA ASP A 175 3.15 17.15 -14.14
C ASP A 175 3.54 15.72 -14.52
N LEU A 176 3.75 15.51 -15.82
CA LEU A 176 4.11 14.18 -16.35
C LEU A 176 5.56 13.80 -16.04
N LYS A 177 6.41 14.76 -15.66
CA LYS A 177 7.83 14.50 -15.41
C LYS A 177 8.01 13.71 -14.10
N ASP A 178 7.24 14.03 -13.09
CA ASP A 178 7.28 13.34 -11.80
C ASP A 178 6.02 12.53 -11.50
N GLY A 179 5.10 12.41 -12.48
CA GLY A 179 3.89 11.62 -12.38
C GLY A 179 2.93 12.14 -11.31
N SER A 180 2.79 13.46 -11.19
CA SER A 180 1.93 14.08 -10.19
C SER A 180 0.86 14.99 -10.79
N PHE A 181 -0.20 15.23 -10.03
CA PHE A 181 -1.27 16.15 -10.34
C PHE A 181 -1.97 16.60 -9.06
N THR A 182 -2.86 17.55 -9.14
CA THR A 182 -3.61 18.08 -7.99
C THR A 182 -5.09 17.72 -8.09
N VAL A 183 -5.66 17.26 -6.98
CA VAL A 183 -7.11 17.04 -6.81
C VAL A 183 -7.52 17.57 -5.44
N MET A 184 -8.59 18.37 -5.38
CA MET A 184 -9.09 18.92 -4.11
C MET A 184 -8.01 19.64 -3.28
N GLY A 185 -7.07 20.31 -3.92
CA GLY A 185 -5.96 20.99 -3.24
C GLY A 185 -4.86 20.10 -2.67
N ALA A 186 -4.99 18.78 -2.81
CA ALA A 186 -3.97 17.82 -2.44
C ALA A 186 -3.09 17.46 -3.66
N ARG A 187 -1.78 17.41 -3.47
CA ARG A 187 -0.85 16.88 -4.46
C ARG A 187 -0.92 15.37 -4.47
N VAL A 188 -1.31 14.81 -5.59
CA VAL A 188 -1.35 13.37 -5.86
C VAL A 188 -0.07 12.95 -6.56
N THR A 189 0.60 11.93 -6.05
CA THR A 189 1.76 11.33 -6.70
C THR A 189 1.44 9.90 -7.11
N THR A 190 1.94 9.49 -8.26
CA THR A 190 1.81 8.12 -8.76
C THR A 190 3.16 7.39 -8.74
N ASP A 191 3.12 6.08 -8.87
CA ASP A 191 4.28 5.23 -9.04
C ASP A 191 3.97 4.07 -10.00
N ASN A 192 4.94 3.20 -10.23
CA ASN A 192 4.77 2.05 -11.11
C ASN A 192 3.76 1.00 -10.61
N ALA A 193 3.33 1.10 -9.35
CA ALA A 193 2.27 0.27 -8.76
C ALA A 193 0.89 0.96 -8.76
N THR A 194 0.78 2.18 -9.30
CA THR A 194 -0.52 2.84 -9.41
C THR A 194 -1.39 2.11 -10.45
N VAL A 195 -2.55 1.67 -10.01
CA VAL A 195 -3.56 1.01 -10.86
C VAL A 195 -4.36 2.06 -11.61
N TRP A 196 -4.49 1.92 -12.91
CA TRP A 196 -5.31 2.78 -13.77
C TRP A 196 -6.55 2.01 -14.20
N GLY A 197 -7.71 2.42 -13.68
CA GLY A 197 -8.98 1.69 -13.87
C GLY A 197 -9.55 1.85 -15.28
N ASP A 198 -9.36 3.01 -15.88
CA ASP A 198 -9.93 3.43 -17.17
C ASP A 198 -9.01 4.42 -17.92
N ALA A 199 -7.73 4.36 -17.65
CA ALA A 199 -6.68 5.11 -18.32
C ALA A 199 -5.41 4.26 -18.40
N LYS A 200 -4.43 4.66 -19.21
CA LYS A 200 -3.14 3.98 -19.32
C LYS A 200 -2.08 4.61 -18.42
N GLY A 201 -2.33 5.81 -17.93
CA GLY A 201 -1.40 6.55 -17.10
C GLY A 201 -1.81 8.01 -16.92
N ALA A 202 -0.99 8.78 -16.22
CA ALA A 202 -1.21 10.21 -15.98
C ALA A 202 -1.30 11.03 -17.28
N ALA A 203 -0.69 10.56 -18.38
CA ALA A 203 -0.74 11.23 -19.67
C ALA A 203 -2.14 11.25 -20.33
N ASP A 204 -3.02 10.34 -19.92
CA ASP A 204 -4.39 10.29 -20.42
C ASP A 204 -5.33 11.21 -19.61
N LEU A 205 -4.87 11.75 -18.49
CA LEU A 205 -5.65 12.70 -17.71
C LEU A 205 -5.69 14.06 -18.40
N VAL A 206 -6.83 14.73 -18.27
CA VAL A 206 -7.06 16.07 -18.83
C VAL A 206 -7.42 17.01 -17.69
N ASP A 207 -6.90 18.23 -17.68
CA ASP A 207 -7.26 19.25 -16.71
C ASP A 207 -8.79 19.46 -16.70
N GLY A 208 -9.36 19.48 -15.49
CA GLY A 208 -10.80 19.57 -15.28
C GLY A 208 -11.54 18.23 -15.31
N ALA A 209 -10.95 17.13 -15.78
CA ALA A 209 -11.57 15.81 -15.66
C ALA A 209 -11.75 15.45 -14.18
N VAL A 210 -12.91 14.92 -13.82
CA VAL A 210 -13.16 14.48 -12.44
C VAL A 210 -12.68 13.05 -12.29
N VAL A 211 -11.84 12.84 -11.28
CA VAL A 211 -11.30 11.52 -10.92
C VAL A 211 -11.72 11.14 -9.52
N GLN A 212 -11.80 9.83 -9.30
CA GLN A 212 -11.91 9.20 -8.00
C GLN A 212 -10.64 8.40 -7.73
N LEU A 213 -10.07 8.59 -6.56
CA LEU A 213 -8.76 8.06 -6.19
C LEU A 213 -8.86 7.25 -4.90
N TRP A 214 -8.20 6.11 -4.89
CA TRP A 214 -7.79 5.41 -3.68
C TRP A 214 -6.29 5.63 -3.51
N GLY A 215 -5.84 5.67 -2.27
CA GLY A 215 -4.45 5.97 -2.01
C GLY A 215 -4.06 5.94 -0.55
N LEU A 216 -2.83 6.28 -0.28
CA LEU A 216 -2.26 6.31 1.05
C LEU A 216 -1.82 7.74 1.36
N PRO A 217 -2.40 8.37 2.42
CA PRO A 217 -1.93 9.66 2.89
C PRO A 217 -0.43 9.62 3.19
N ALA A 218 0.26 10.68 2.78
CA ALA A 218 1.69 10.85 3.01
C ALA A 218 1.92 12.11 3.89
N ALA A 219 2.88 12.97 3.54
CA ALA A 219 3.02 14.26 4.21
C ALA A 219 1.74 15.09 4.06
N PRO A 220 1.44 15.99 4.99
CA PRO A 220 0.23 16.83 4.93
C PRO A 220 0.05 17.48 3.55
N GLY A 221 -1.17 17.38 3.01
CA GLY A 221 -1.51 17.87 1.68
C GLY A 221 -1.02 17.00 0.52
N THR A 222 -0.52 15.79 0.78
CA THR A 222 -0.07 14.85 -0.25
C THR A 222 -0.74 13.47 -0.11
N LEU A 223 -1.03 12.85 -1.27
CA LEU A 223 -1.57 11.50 -1.37
C LEU A 223 -0.74 10.67 -2.37
N ARG A 224 -0.36 9.46 -2.01
CA ARG A 224 0.18 8.47 -2.95
C ARG A 224 -0.99 7.68 -3.52
N ALA A 225 -1.31 7.89 -4.80
CA ALA A 225 -2.38 7.16 -5.45
C ALA A 225 -2.01 5.68 -5.63
N THR A 226 -2.92 4.80 -5.25
CA THR A 226 -2.83 3.36 -5.47
C THR A 226 -3.78 2.91 -6.57
N ARG A 227 -4.90 3.65 -6.77
CA ARG A 227 -5.82 3.46 -7.89
C ARG A 227 -6.41 4.79 -8.33
N VAL A 228 -6.51 5.00 -9.64
CA VAL A 228 -7.09 6.18 -10.28
C VAL A 228 -8.21 5.72 -11.21
N GLN A 229 -9.37 6.37 -11.12
CA GLN A 229 -10.51 6.16 -12.02
C GLN A 229 -11.11 7.51 -12.43
N VAL A 230 -11.49 7.66 -13.68
CA VAL A 230 -12.32 8.79 -14.12
C VAL A 230 -13.75 8.55 -13.62
N THR A 231 -14.44 9.61 -13.21
CA THR A 231 -15.81 9.53 -12.71
C THR A 231 -16.64 10.66 -13.28
N PRO A 232 -17.98 10.51 -13.37
CA PRO A 232 -18.83 11.60 -13.84
C PRO A 232 -18.63 12.89 -13.05
N ALA A 233 -18.63 14.04 -13.73
CA ALA A 233 -18.44 15.37 -13.14
C ALA A 233 -19.49 15.73 -12.07
N THR A 234 -20.64 15.07 -12.08
CA THR A 234 -21.73 15.25 -11.11
C THR A 234 -21.49 14.49 -9.79
N THR A 235 -20.44 13.69 -9.70
CA THR A 235 -20.15 12.91 -8.48
C THR A 235 -19.68 13.84 -7.37
N ALA A 236 -20.29 13.72 -6.17
CA ALA A 236 -20.00 14.58 -5.02
C ALA A 236 -18.51 14.56 -4.62
N PRO A 237 -17.91 15.71 -4.31
CA PRO A 237 -16.48 15.82 -3.98
C PRO A 237 -16.16 15.21 -2.62
N LEU A 238 -14.90 14.78 -2.49
CA LEU A 238 -14.37 14.10 -1.33
C LEU A 238 -12.88 14.42 -1.19
N VAL A 239 -12.41 14.64 0.03
CA VAL A 239 -10.99 14.83 0.32
C VAL A 239 -10.58 14.15 1.62
N THR A 240 -9.47 13.41 1.57
CA THR A 240 -8.78 12.84 2.73
C THR A 240 -7.48 13.58 2.97
N GLY A 241 -7.15 13.83 4.23
CA GLY A 241 -5.89 14.47 4.59
C GLY A 241 -5.69 14.64 6.09
N THR A 242 -4.52 15.14 6.44
CA THR A 242 -4.15 15.46 7.82
C THR A 242 -4.63 16.86 8.17
N VAL A 243 -5.42 16.98 9.22
CA VAL A 243 -5.91 18.26 9.76
C VAL A 243 -4.75 19.15 10.18
N GLN A 244 -4.77 20.37 9.71
CA GLN A 244 -3.83 21.43 10.08
C GLN A 244 -4.59 22.72 10.36
N ASN A 245 -4.00 23.61 11.13
CA ASN A 245 -4.53 24.95 11.41
C ASN A 245 -6.00 24.91 11.87
N LEU A 246 -6.33 23.98 12.78
CA LEU A 246 -7.68 23.86 13.33
C LEU A 246 -8.05 25.12 14.11
N ASP A 247 -9.08 25.80 13.64
CA ASP A 247 -9.74 26.91 14.34
C ASP A 247 -11.15 26.47 14.76
N ARG A 248 -11.32 26.19 16.04
CA ARG A 248 -12.60 25.76 16.61
C ARG A 248 -13.63 26.90 16.68
N GLY A 249 -13.17 28.15 16.81
CA GLY A 249 -14.04 29.32 16.84
C GLY A 249 -14.66 29.61 15.47
N ALA A 250 -13.85 29.54 14.42
CA ALA A 250 -14.30 29.69 13.05
C ALA A 250 -14.88 28.39 12.47
N GLN A 251 -14.79 27.26 13.17
CA GLN A 251 -15.15 25.91 12.72
C GLN A 251 -14.50 25.54 11.38
N GLN A 252 -13.19 25.80 11.27
CA GLN A 252 -12.41 25.57 10.06
C GLN A 252 -11.10 24.85 10.37
N PHE A 253 -10.58 24.12 9.38
CA PHE A 253 -9.23 23.59 9.38
C PHE A 253 -8.70 23.53 7.92
N THR A 254 -7.43 23.23 7.74
CA THR A 254 -6.87 23.03 6.42
C THR A 254 -6.47 21.57 6.16
N LEU A 255 -6.66 21.13 4.93
CA LEU A 255 -6.10 19.89 4.37
C LEU A 255 -5.20 20.29 3.19
N GLY A 256 -3.89 20.36 3.44
CA GLY A 256 -2.97 20.95 2.47
C GLY A 256 -3.32 22.40 2.14
N LEU A 257 -3.63 22.66 0.86
CA LEU A 257 -4.01 24.00 0.38
C LEU A 257 -5.52 24.31 0.50
N LEU A 258 -6.32 23.35 0.95
CA LEU A 258 -7.76 23.47 1.02
C LEU A 258 -8.20 23.87 2.42
N THR A 259 -8.95 24.98 2.54
CA THR A 259 -9.64 25.35 3.78
C THR A 259 -10.99 24.64 3.83
N VAL A 260 -11.23 23.85 4.84
CA VAL A 260 -12.47 23.11 5.10
C VAL A 260 -13.28 23.86 6.14
N ASP A 261 -14.52 24.22 5.80
CA ASP A 261 -15.52 24.72 6.72
C ASP A 261 -16.41 23.56 7.17
N PHE A 262 -16.41 23.28 8.47
CA PHE A 262 -17.15 22.16 9.05
C PHE A 262 -18.31 22.58 9.96
N ALA A 263 -18.71 23.85 9.93
CA ALA A 263 -19.75 24.42 10.81
C ALA A 263 -21.09 23.65 10.74
N GLY A 264 -21.45 23.14 9.54
CA GLY A 264 -22.68 22.36 9.34
C GLY A 264 -22.46 20.86 9.13
N ALA A 265 -21.24 20.36 9.36
CA ALA A 265 -20.90 18.98 9.06
C ALA A 265 -21.39 18.00 10.14
N ALA A 266 -21.94 16.86 9.69
CA ALA A 266 -22.11 15.70 10.55
C ALA A 266 -20.76 15.03 10.80
N PHE A 267 -20.55 14.52 12.03
CA PHE A 267 -19.37 13.72 12.34
C PHE A 267 -19.69 12.23 12.20
N GLY A 268 -18.83 11.53 11.50
CA GLY A 268 -18.94 10.08 11.26
C GLY A 268 -18.17 9.24 12.28
N PRO A 269 -18.06 7.92 12.02
CA PRO A 269 -17.35 7.03 12.92
C PRO A 269 -15.91 7.45 13.20
N GLY A 270 -15.49 7.26 14.44
CA GLY A 270 -14.10 7.43 14.87
C GLY A 270 -13.67 8.85 15.16
N ILE A 271 -14.56 9.85 15.05
CA ILE A 271 -14.26 11.25 15.34
C ILE A 271 -15.51 12.03 15.70
N ASP A 272 -15.34 13.05 16.54
CA ASP A 272 -16.33 14.08 16.85
C ASP A 272 -15.67 15.47 16.87
N ALA A 273 -16.46 16.51 17.06
CA ALA A 273 -15.94 17.88 17.08
C ALA A 273 -14.96 18.13 18.25
N ALA A 274 -15.10 17.39 19.36
CA ALA A 274 -14.24 17.54 20.52
C ALA A 274 -12.88 16.84 20.33
N SER A 275 -12.87 15.67 19.71
CA SER A 275 -11.66 14.87 19.44
C SER A 275 -10.89 15.31 18.19
N LEU A 276 -11.51 16.09 17.29
CA LEU A 276 -10.82 16.65 16.11
C LEU A 276 -9.63 17.51 16.56
N ALA A 277 -8.43 17.21 16.03
CA ALA A 277 -7.19 17.90 16.41
C ALA A 277 -6.25 18.02 15.21
N ASN A 278 -5.28 18.93 15.28
CA ASN A 278 -4.19 18.97 14.32
C ASN A 278 -3.43 17.63 14.32
N GLY A 279 -3.08 17.12 13.15
CA GLY A 279 -2.46 15.82 12.99
C GLY A 279 -3.46 14.65 12.79
N THR A 280 -4.75 14.86 13.04
CA THR A 280 -5.77 13.83 12.81
C THR A 280 -5.98 13.59 11.31
N LEU A 281 -5.97 12.34 10.88
CA LEU A 281 -6.34 11.94 9.53
C LEU A 281 -7.87 11.85 9.43
N VAL A 282 -8.43 12.63 8.51
CA VAL A 282 -9.88 12.68 8.29
C VAL A 282 -10.24 12.49 6.82
N ARG A 283 -11.45 12.00 6.58
CA ARG A 283 -12.12 12.01 5.27
C ARG A 283 -13.29 12.99 5.35
N VAL A 284 -13.33 13.93 4.42
CA VAL A 284 -14.32 15.01 4.38
C VAL A 284 -15.13 14.91 3.10
N ARG A 285 -16.45 14.89 3.22
CA ARG A 285 -17.38 14.88 2.10
C ARG A 285 -18.14 16.20 2.02
N GLY A 286 -18.48 16.63 0.82
CA GLY A 286 -19.31 17.78 0.55
C GLY A 286 -20.20 17.53 -0.67
N THR A 287 -21.08 18.47 -0.97
CA THR A 287 -22.02 18.38 -2.12
C THR A 287 -21.54 19.18 -3.32
N THR A 288 -20.70 20.18 -3.10
CA THR A 288 -20.23 21.11 -4.14
C THR A 288 -18.70 21.15 -4.18
N ALA A 289 -18.15 21.29 -5.37
CA ALA A 289 -16.70 21.43 -5.54
C ALA A 289 -16.16 22.66 -4.79
N PRO A 290 -14.89 22.64 -4.37
CA PRO A 290 -14.26 23.79 -3.72
C PRO A 290 -14.28 25.02 -4.61
N ALA A 291 -14.51 26.18 -4.00
CA ALA A 291 -14.41 27.48 -4.66
C ALA A 291 -13.41 28.35 -3.93
N ALA A 292 -12.50 29.02 -4.65
CA ALA A 292 -11.45 29.87 -4.10
C ALA A 292 -10.66 29.23 -2.94
N GLY A 293 -10.36 27.93 -3.06
CA GLY A 293 -9.61 27.17 -2.04
C GLY A 293 -10.40 26.85 -0.77
N ARG A 294 -11.73 27.02 -0.77
CA ARG A 294 -12.62 26.70 0.35
C ARG A 294 -13.56 25.57 0.00
N PHE A 295 -13.77 24.66 0.95
CA PHE A 295 -14.64 23.50 0.82
C PHE A 295 -15.61 23.41 2.00
N THR A 296 -16.91 23.40 1.71
CA THR A 296 -17.94 23.24 2.74
C THR A 296 -18.18 21.75 2.96
N ALA A 297 -17.87 21.30 4.16
CA ALA A 297 -18.07 19.92 4.57
C ALA A 297 -19.54 19.67 4.92
N THR A 298 -20.09 18.57 4.47
CA THR A 298 -21.34 17.99 4.95
C THR A 298 -21.13 16.86 5.93
N GLN A 299 -19.95 16.21 5.84
CA GLN A 299 -19.54 15.15 6.74
C GLN A 299 -18.02 15.17 6.95
N VAL A 300 -17.60 14.98 8.20
CA VAL A 300 -16.22 14.73 8.61
C VAL A 300 -16.19 13.39 9.33
N GLN A 301 -15.36 12.44 8.86
CA GLN A 301 -15.21 11.14 9.48
C GLN A 301 -13.73 10.83 9.69
N GLY A 302 -13.42 10.04 10.72
CA GLY A 302 -12.07 9.55 10.91
C GLY A 302 -11.66 8.69 9.72
N TRP A 303 -10.39 8.76 9.36
CA TRP A 303 -9.82 7.82 8.41
C TRP A 303 -9.82 6.41 9.03
N TYR A 304 -9.27 5.42 8.37
CA TYR A 304 -9.24 4.06 8.91
C TYR A 304 -8.69 4.02 10.35
N ALA A 305 -9.52 3.52 11.27
CA ALA A 305 -9.13 3.44 12.67
C ALA A 305 -7.96 2.48 12.88
N ILE A 306 -6.94 2.96 13.56
CA ILE A 306 -5.78 2.16 13.97
C ILE A 306 -6.00 1.74 15.42
N PRO A 307 -5.89 0.45 15.76
CA PRO A 307 -5.98 -0.01 17.14
C PRO A 307 -4.91 0.65 18.00
N SER A 308 -5.20 0.83 19.29
CA SER A 308 -4.26 1.42 20.25
C SER A 308 -3.83 0.47 21.38
N ALA A 309 -4.42 -0.72 21.45
CA ALA A 309 -4.08 -1.67 22.49
C ALA A 309 -2.75 -2.39 22.20
N ASP A 310 -1.94 -2.59 23.24
CA ASP A 310 -0.68 -3.30 23.15
C ASP A 310 -0.88 -4.77 22.73
N GLY A 311 0.10 -5.29 22.01
CA GLY A 311 0.10 -6.67 21.53
C GLY A 311 -0.74 -6.93 20.29
N ILE A 312 -1.51 -5.94 19.79
CA ILE A 312 -2.23 -6.08 18.52
C ILE A 312 -1.23 -6.12 17.38
N ALA A 313 -1.43 -7.09 16.48
CA ALA A 313 -0.68 -7.18 15.24
C ALA A 313 -1.15 -6.06 14.28
N LEU A 314 -0.20 -5.30 13.76
CA LEU A 314 -0.49 -4.20 12.84
C LEU A 314 0.33 -4.35 11.58
N GLN A 315 -0.34 -4.28 10.42
CA GLN A 315 0.27 -4.27 9.11
C GLN A 315 -0.08 -2.95 8.42
N LEU A 316 0.93 -2.13 8.14
CA LEU A 316 0.76 -0.83 7.51
C LEU A 316 1.54 -0.75 6.20
N ALA A 317 0.89 -0.31 5.13
CA ALA A 317 1.59 0.21 3.95
C ALA A 317 1.41 1.72 3.88
N GLY A 318 2.46 2.43 3.54
CA GLY A 318 2.41 3.87 3.42
C GLY A 318 3.76 4.48 3.03
N VAL A 319 3.75 5.79 2.94
CA VAL A 319 4.97 6.57 2.68
C VAL A 319 5.60 6.94 4.01
N VAL A 320 6.91 6.76 4.11
CA VAL A 320 7.70 7.16 5.27
C VAL A 320 7.71 8.68 5.39
N THR A 321 7.42 9.18 6.56
CA THR A 321 7.51 10.59 6.94
C THR A 321 8.28 10.74 8.25
N ASP A 322 8.78 11.94 8.54
CA ASP A 322 9.48 12.28 9.78
C ASP A 322 10.62 11.30 10.11
N PHE A 323 11.34 10.86 9.08
CA PHE A 323 12.43 9.90 9.25
C PHE A 323 13.64 10.53 9.95
N ALA A 324 13.89 10.11 11.17
CA ALA A 324 15.11 10.44 11.91
C ALA A 324 16.11 9.28 11.93
N ALA A 325 15.62 8.05 12.10
CA ALA A 325 16.38 6.81 12.10
C ALA A 325 15.44 5.61 11.91
N LEU A 326 15.99 4.39 11.73
CA LEU A 326 15.17 3.16 11.68
C LEU A 326 14.32 2.94 12.94
N GLY A 327 14.73 3.48 14.08
CA GLY A 327 13.93 3.42 15.32
C GLY A 327 12.95 4.57 15.51
N ASP A 328 12.91 5.53 14.60
CA ASP A 328 12.09 6.72 14.75
C ASP A 328 11.71 7.33 13.39
N PHE A 329 10.58 6.91 12.87
CA PHE A 329 9.93 7.46 11.68
C PHE A 329 8.42 7.21 11.76
N ARG A 330 7.68 7.71 10.79
CA ARG A 330 6.23 7.52 10.73
C ARG A 330 5.77 6.91 9.41
N VAL A 331 4.69 6.11 9.51
CA VAL A 331 3.91 5.62 8.37
C VAL A 331 2.44 5.84 8.70
N LEU A 332 1.71 6.51 7.83
CA LEU A 332 0.31 6.89 8.06
C LEU A 332 0.10 7.62 9.41
N GLY A 333 1.06 8.46 9.82
CA GLY A 333 1.05 9.17 11.08
C GLY A 333 1.47 8.34 12.31
N ASN A 334 1.62 7.01 12.19
CA ASN A 334 1.98 6.13 13.30
C ASN A 334 3.48 6.05 13.47
N LYS A 335 3.95 6.07 14.71
CA LYS A 335 5.35 5.91 15.04
C LYS A 335 5.80 4.47 14.83
N ILE A 336 6.94 4.30 14.15
CA ILE A 336 7.52 3.00 13.80
C ILE A 336 8.90 2.87 14.44
N ASP A 337 9.16 1.72 15.04
CA ASP A 337 10.48 1.26 15.44
C ASP A 337 10.86 0.01 14.64
N ALA A 338 11.73 0.18 13.67
CA ALA A 338 12.21 -0.88 12.79
C ALA A 338 13.67 -1.27 13.03
N ARG A 339 14.28 -0.91 14.17
CA ARG A 339 15.68 -1.22 14.47
C ARG A 339 16.01 -2.70 14.39
N ASN A 340 15.07 -3.54 14.80
CA ASN A 340 15.23 -5.00 14.84
C ASN A 340 14.38 -5.71 13.77
N ALA A 341 13.83 -4.97 12.81
CA ALA A 341 13.02 -5.55 11.75
C ALA A 341 13.86 -6.35 10.76
N GLN A 342 13.26 -7.41 10.22
CA GLN A 342 13.79 -8.09 9.04
C GLN A 342 13.59 -7.18 7.83
N ILE A 343 14.68 -6.65 7.28
CA ILE A 343 14.70 -5.83 6.07
C ILE A 343 15.49 -6.58 5.00
N PRO A 344 15.01 -6.68 3.75
CA PRO A 344 15.76 -7.36 2.70
C PRO A 344 17.20 -6.84 2.57
N PRO A 345 18.20 -7.73 2.43
CA PRO A 345 19.60 -7.33 2.34
C PRO A 345 19.84 -6.27 1.25
N GLY A 346 20.68 -5.28 1.56
CA GLY A 346 21.05 -4.22 0.62
C GLY A 346 20.02 -3.07 0.49
N THR A 347 18.86 -3.17 1.15
CA THR A 347 17.82 -2.14 1.03
C THR A 347 17.70 -1.21 2.24
N VAL A 348 18.32 -1.52 3.36
CA VAL A 348 18.24 -0.75 4.61
C VAL A 348 18.57 0.73 4.40
N GLY A 349 19.64 1.03 3.64
CA GLY A 349 20.07 2.40 3.38
C GLY A 349 19.13 3.23 2.49
N ALA A 350 18.11 2.58 1.90
CA ALA A 350 17.12 3.27 1.10
C ALA A 350 15.89 3.71 1.92
N VAL A 351 15.76 3.29 3.19
CA VAL A 351 14.65 3.72 4.05
C VAL A 351 14.82 5.20 4.39
N GLY A 352 13.83 6.02 4.05
CA GLY A 352 13.86 7.45 4.29
C GLY A 352 12.56 8.13 3.86
N ASN A 353 12.47 9.44 4.08
CA ASN A 353 11.27 10.20 3.72
C ASN A 353 10.90 10.03 2.23
N GLY A 354 9.61 9.84 1.96
CA GLY A 354 9.08 9.65 0.61
C GLY A 354 9.13 8.21 0.10
N VAL A 355 9.83 7.30 0.77
CA VAL A 355 9.89 5.87 0.42
C VAL A 355 8.59 5.19 0.81
N LYS A 356 7.98 4.42 -0.10
CA LYS A 356 6.82 3.58 0.21
C LYS A 356 7.27 2.26 0.80
N VAL A 357 6.77 1.94 1.98
CA VAL A 357 7.10 0.73 2.73
C VAL A 357 5.85 -0.04 3.14
N GLU A 358 6.05 -1.31 3.44
CA GLU A 358 5.14 -2.15 4.20
C GLU A 358 5.82 -2.56 5.50
N VAL A 359 5.12 -2.40 6.60
CA VAL A 359 5.61 -2.70 7.95
C VAL A 359 4.65 -3.65 8.63
N ASP A 360 5.15 -4.80 9.06
CA ASP A 360 4.44 -5.78 9.86
C ASP A 360 5.06 -5.82 11.25
N GLY A 361 4.25 -5.76 12.30
CA GLY A 361 4.76 -5.78 13.67
C GLY A 361 3.63 -5.77 14.70
N PHE A 362 4.00 -5.49 15.94
CA PHE A 362 3.08 -5.46 17.07
C PHE A 362 3.11 -4.09 17.76
N LEU A 363 1.96 -3.64 18.20
CA LEU A 363 1.86 -2.39 18.98
C LEU A 363 2.42 -2.58 20.38
N SER A 364 3.21 -1.62 20.83
CA SER A 364 3.72 -1.50 22.19
C SER A 364 3.86 -0.01 22.54
N GLY A 365 3.11 0.46 23.53
CA GLY A 365 3.10 1.87 23.94
C GLY A 365 2.81 2.84 22.78
N GLN A 366 1.86 2.51 21.91
CA GLN A 366 1.49 3.29 20.70
C GLN A 366 2.59 3.39 19.64
N VAL A 367 3.64 2.58 19.74
CA VAL A 367 4.68 2.43 18.71
C VAL A 367 4.49 1.10 18.03
N LEU A 368 4.51 1.08 16.70
CA LEU A 368 4.59 -0.17 15.96
C LEU A 368 6.05 -0.67 15.98
N VAL A 369 6.28 -1.69 16.79
CA VAL A 369 7.57 -2.39 16.81
C VAL A 369 7.57 -3.36 15.64
N ALA A 370 8.33 -3.02 14.61
CA ALA A 370 8.34 -3.74 13.35
C ALA A 370 9.08 -5.08 13.48
N LYS A 371 8.44 -6.15 13.00
CA LYS A 371 9.05 -7.47 12.79
C LYS A 371 9.63 -7.61 11.39
N LYS A 372 8.89 -7.07 10.39
CA LYS A 372 9.30 -7.04 8.98
C LYS A 372 9.11 -5.64 8.41
N LEU A 373 10.03 -5.20 7.57
CA LEU A 373 9.89 -3.99 6.76
C LEU A 373 10.30 -4.30 5.32
N ARG A 374 9.40 -4.03 4.38
CA ARG A 374 9.62 -4.22 2.95
C ARG A 374 9.50 -2.89 2.23
N ILE A 375 10.50 -2.55 1.40
CA ILE A 375 10.46 -1.37 0.55
C ILE A 375 9.67 -1.72 -0.71
N ARG A 376 8.69 -0.86 -1.04
CA ARG A 376 7.82 -1.04 -2.22
C ARG A 376 8.07 -0.01 -3.31
N TYR A 377 8.60 1.14 -2.94
CA TYR A 377 8.96 2.17 -3.92
C TYR A 377 9.97 3.13 -3.32
N VAL A 378 11.01 3.43 -4.08
CA VAL A 378 12.00 4.47 -3.76
C VAL A 378 11.88 5.57 -4.82
N PRO A 379 11.67 6.83 -4.43
CA PRO A 379 11.61 7.93 -5.37
C PRO A 379 12.81 7.96 -6.32
N GLY A 380 12.54 8.05 -7.62
CA GLY A 380 13.56 8.10 -8.67
C GLY A 380 14.14 6.74 -9.11
N THR A 381 13.94 5.66 -8.36
CA THR A 381 14.44 4.32 -8.72
C THR A 381 13.33 3.28 -8.92
N GLY A 382 12.13 3.55 -8.42
CA GLY A 382 11.00 2.62 -8.51
C GLY A 382 11.00 1.57 -7.40
N GLY A 383 10.29 0.47 -7.63
CA GLY A 383 10.18 -0.65 -6.69
C GLY A 383 9.52 -1.87 -7.30
N PRO A 384 9.54 -2.99 -6.58
CA PRO A 384 8.89 -4.22 -7.04
C PRO A 384 7.37 -4.04 -7.03
N VAL A 385 6.74 -4.43 -8.14
CA VAL A 385 5.28 -4.45 -8.27
C VAL A 385 4.83 -5.88 -8.52
N SER A 386 3.80 -6.30 -7.79
CA SER A 386 3.19 -7.61 -8.01
C SER A 386 1.72 -7.53 -7.63
N PHE A 387 0.86 -7.80 -8.59
CA PHE A 387 -0.57 -7.97 -8.39
C PHE A 387 -0.92 -9.42 -8.63
N THR A 388 -1.78 -10.00 -7.79
CA THR A 388 -2.12 -11.42 -7.85
C THR A 388 -3.62 -11.62 -7.86
N VAL A 389 -4.12 -12.43 -8.80
CA VAL A 389 -5.52 -12.90 -8.77
C VAL A 389 -5.55 -14.42 -8.77
N ILE A 390 -6.40 -15.00 -7.89
CA ILE A 390 -6.49 -16.44 -7.68
C ILE A 390 -7.95 -16.86 -7.79
N GLY A 391 -8.26 -17.76 -8.70
CA GLY A 391 -9.61 -18.27 -8.84
C GLY A 391 -9.90 -18.92 -10.18
N PRO A 392 -11.15 -19.32 -10.41
CA PRO A 392 -11.57 -19.84 -11.68
C PRO A 392 -11.62 -18.72 -12.74
N ILE A 393 -11.22 -19.06 -13.96
CA ILE A 393 -11.40 -18.21 -15.13
C ILE A 393 -12.88 -18.12 -15.46
N ALA A 394 -13.34 -16.91 -15.73
CA ALA A 394 -14.70 -16.61 -16.23
C ALA A 394 -14.60 -15.76 -17.51
N ASN A 395 -15.66 -15.80 -18.30
CA ASN A 395 -15.79 -15.02 -19.54
C ASN A 395 -14.55 -15.09 -20.42
N TYR A 396 -14.02 -16.30 -20.59
CA TYR A 396 -12.85 -16.53 -21.45
C TYR A 396 -13.21 -16.26 -22.91
N VAL A 397 -12.52 -15.31 -23.52
CA VAL A 397 -12.58 -15.00 -24.95
C VAL A 397 -11.28 -15.47 -25.63
N SER A 398 -10.16 -15.13 -25.05
CA SER A 398 -8.83 -15.48 -25.54
C SER A 398 -7.79 -15.32 -24.42
N ALA A 399 -6.54 -15.69 -24.66
CA ALA A 399 -5.44 -15.40 -23.74
C ALA A 399 -5.27 -13.88 -23.48
N ALA A 400 -5.74 -13.02 -24.38
CA ALA A 400 -5.70 -11.57 -24.21
C ALA A 400 -6.89 -11.00 -23.43
N ASP A 401 -7.96 -11.77 -23.23
CA ASP A 401 -9.19 -11.28 -22.59
C ASP A 401 -9.93 -12.41 -21.87
N PHE A 402 -9.80 -12.42 -20.57
CA PHE A 402 -10.56 -13.27 -19.63
C PHE A 402 -10.62 -12.61 -18.27
N ILE A 403 -11.47 -13.15 -17.39
CA ILE A 403 -11.70 -12.60 -16.06
C ILE A 403 -11.32 -13.63 -14.99
N VAL A 404 -10.66 -13.17 -13.93
CA VAL A 404 -10.42 -13.96 -12.70
C VAL A 404 -10.85 -13.09 -11.51
N ARG A 405 -11.83 -13.55 -10.74
CA ARG A 405 -12.35 -12.81 -9.57
C ARG A 405 -12.72 -11.34 -9.87
N GLY A 406 -13.40 -11.09 -10.98
CA GLY A 406 -13.81 -9.74 -11.40
C GLY A 406 -12.70 -8.92 -12.10
N GLN A 407 -11.43 -9.32 -11.98
CA GLN A 407 -10.31 -8.65 -12.64
C GLN A 407 -10.15 -9.15 -14.08
N ARG A 408 -10.20 -8.23 -15.04
CA ARG A 408 -9.82 -8.54 -16.44
C ARG A 408 -8.33 -8.80 -16.52
N VAL A 409 -7.94 -9.78 -17.31
CA VAL A 409 -6.56 -10.26 -17.46
C VAL A 409 -6.19 -10.37 -18.93
N ASN A 410 -4.96 -9.95 -19.23
CA ASN A 410 -4.31 -10.20 -20.52
C ASN A 410 -3.02 -11.01 -20.29
N ALA A 411 -3.01 -12.25 -20.72
CA ALA A 411 -1.87 -13.17 -20.66
C ALA A 411 -1.31 -13.50 -22.07
N SER A 412 -1.57 -12.68 -23.09
CA SER A 412 -1.10 -12.89 -24.45
C SER A 412 0.32 -12.39 -24.71
N GLY A 413 0.96 -11.76 -23.71
CA GLY A 413 2.33 -11.27 -23.84
C GLY A 413 3.32 -12.40 -24.17
N SER A 414 4.26 -12.17 -25.09
CA SER A 414 5.28 -13.16 -25.47
C SER A 414 6.21 -13.55 -24.30
N GLY A 415 6.26 -12.75 -23.25
CA GLY A 415 7.02 -13.02 -22.03
C GLY A 415 6.20 -13.65 -20.91
N THR A 416 4.91 -13.95 -21.13
CA THR A 416 4.08 -14.59 -20.09
C THR A 416 4.54 -16.02 -19.86
N ILE A 417 4.82 -16.35 -18.60
CA ILE A 417 5.23 -17.68 -18.17
C ILE A 417 3.99 -18.47 -17.78
N PHE A 418 3.83 -19.67 -18.32
CA PHE A 418 2.80 -20.61 -17.93
C PHE A 418 3.42 -21.74 -17.11
N GLU A 419 2.84 -22.03 -15.94
CA GLU A 419 3.30 -23.09 -15.02
C GLU A 419 2.19 -24.13 -14.85
N ASN A 420 2.55 -25.39 -14.83
CA ASN A 420 1.63 -26.54 -14.72
C ASN A 420 0.59 -26.61 -15.85
N GLY A 421 0.91 -26.01 -17.00
CA GLY A 421 0.05 -25.94 -18.18
C GLY A 421 0.62 -24.99 -19.21
N THR A 422 -0.18 -24.71 -20.23
CA THR A 422 0.18 -23.85 -21.39
C THR A 422 -0.92 -22.85 -21.68
N ALA A 423 -0.70 -21.91 -22.59
CA ALA A 423 -1.73 -20.98 -23.04
C ALA A 423 -2.97 -21.68 -23.64
N ALA A 424 -2.79 -22.90 -24.22
CA ALA A 424 -3.90 -23.68 -24.76
C ALA A 424 -4.83 -24.26 -23.67
N ASP A 425 -4.37 -24.34 -22.44
CA ASP A 425 -5.14 -24.87 -21.31
C ASP A 425 -6.03 -23.79 -20.64
N LEU A 426 -5.91 -22.51 -21.08
CA LEU A 426 -6.79 -21.45 -20.63
C LEU A 426 -8.24 -21.71 -21.09
N GLY A 427 -9.20 -21.50 -20.21
CA GLY A 427 -10.61 -21.70 -20.50
C GLY A 427 -11.47 -21.47 -19.28
N ASN A 428 -12.78 -21.33 -19.48
CA ASN A 428 -13.74 -21.13 -18.38
C ASN A 428 -13.63 -22.26 -17.34
N ALA A 429 -13.82 -21.90 -16.07
CA ALA A 429 -13.73 -22.75 -14.90
C ALA A 429 -12.34 -23.33 -14.58
N ARG A 430 -11.32 -23.07 -15.39
CA ARG A 430 -9.93 -23.42 -15.04
C ARG A 430 -9.48 -22.55 -13.87
N HIS A 431 -8.97 -23.20 -12.84
CA HIS A 431 -8.46 -22.52 -11.64
C HIS A 431 -7.01 -22.10 -11.85
N VAL A 432 -6.74 -20.81 -11.71
CA VAL A 432 -5.42 -20.22 -11.96
C VAL A 432 -5.01 -19.26 -10.86
N THR A 433 -3.70 -19.10 -10.71
CA THR A 433 -3.06 -17.96 -10.07
C THR A 433 -2.39 -17.13 -11.16
N VAL A 434 -2.83 -15.89 -11.32
CA VAL A 434 -2.22 -14.93 -12.25
C VAL A 434 -1.45 -13.90 -11.48
N VAL A 435 -0.19 -13.69 -11.85
CA VAL A 435 0.67 -12.63 -11.29
C VAL A 435 1.04 -11.68 -12.44
N GLY A 436 0.89 -10.39 -12.20
CA GLY A 436 1.25 -9.32 -13.13
C GLY A 436 1.91 -8.14 -12.43
N ASP A 437 2.51 -7.25 -13.21
CA ASP A 437 3.28 -6.11 -12.72
C ASP A 437 2.56 -4.77 -12.89
N ARG A 438 1.44 -4.74 -13.60
CA ARG A 438 0.66 -3.53 -13.83
C ARG A 438 -0.79 -3.82 -14.16
N VAL A 439 -1.65 -2.87 -13.79
CA VAL A 439 -3.05 -2.81 -14.23
C VAL A 439 -3.23 -1.50 -14.96
N VAL A 440 -3.56 -1.57 -16.24
CA VAL A 440 -3.78 -0.41 -17.12
C VAL A 440 -5.10 -0.60 -17.86
N ASP A 441 -5.88 0.47 -17.96
CA ASP A 441 -7.22 0.43 -18.57
C ASP A 441 -8.09 -0.70 -17.96
N GLY A 442 -7.97 -0.89 -16.64
CA GLY A 442 -8.66 -1.93 -15.89
C GLY A 442 -8.17 -3.37 -16.15
N VAL A 443 -7.14 -3.58 -16.96
CA VAL A 443 -6.64 -4.91 -17.35
C VAL A 443 -5.31 -5.22 -16.65
N LEU A 444 -5.25 -6.33 -15.92
CA LEU A 444 -4.02 -6.89 -15.36
C LEU A 444 -3.18 -7.53 -16.48
N ILE A 445 -1.98 -7.04 -16.66
CA ILE A 445 -1.03 -7.60 -17.64
C ILE A 445 -0.26 -8.71 -16.94
N ALA A 446 -0.53 -9.95 -17.35
CA ALA A 446 0.05 -11.13 -16.73
C ALA A 446 1.52 -11.31 -17.12
N GLN A 447 2.35 -11.56 -16.12
CA GLN A 447 3.73 -12.06 -16.29
C GLN A 447 3.78 -13.58 -16.10
N ARG A 448 2.91 -14.12 -15.24
CA ARG A 448 2.85 -15.55 -14.95
C ARG A 448 1.41 -16.00 -14.74
N VAL A 449 1.11 -17.18 -15.27
CA VAL A 449 -0.14 -17.89 -15.04
C VAL A 449 0.21 -19.30 -14.58
N SER A 450 -0.16 -19.65 -13.35
CA SER A 450 0.05 -20.98 -12.77
C SER A 450 -1.29 -21.68 -12.67
N PHE A 451 -1.43 -22.84 -13.29
CA PHE A 451 -2.62 -23.67 -13.17
C PHE A 451 -2.59 -24.46 -11.87
N THR A 452 -3.71 -24.51 -11.15
CA THR A 452 -3.85 -25.39 -9.98
C THR A 452 -3.87 -26.83 -10.49
N LEU A 453 -2.98 -27.66 -9.97
CA LEU A 453 -3.01 -29.10 -10.24
C LEU A 453 -4.30 -29.68 -9.66
N PRO A 454 -4.93 -30.65 -10.33
CA PRO A 454 -6.14 -31.32 -9.87
C PRO A 454 -5.93 -32.10 -8.56
#